data_6d488992b25135ac645746f4abf422f9
#
_entry.id   6d488992b25135ac645746f4abf422f9
#
_cell.length_a   1.000
_cell.length_b   1.000
_cell.length_c   1.000
_cell.angle_alpha   90.00
_cell.angle_beta   90.00
_cell.angle_gamma   90.00
#
_symmetry.space_group_name_H-M   'P 1'
#
loop_
_entity.id
_entity.type
_entity.pdbx_description
1 polymer ?
#
loop_
_entity_poly.entity_id
_entity_poly.type
_entity_poly.pdbx_seq_one_letter_code
_entity_poly.pdbx_strand_id
1 'polypeptide(L)'
;MSALRGLLIVNALLLAACDQAGTSTPLTRPTTPPATVSSFNGTLQLMATDTYAFNVAQDGYVEVTLLGLAAPAGTTVALAIGTPSLTGTCAANHSVTTQAGPTAQIIGTGLAGRLCITLSDVGNLTAPALYTITVASS
;
A
#
# COMPACT_ATOMS: atom_id res chain seq x y z
N MET A 1 -30.27 14.12 -88.28
CA MET A 1 -30.34 12.68 -88.29
C MET A 1 -29.31 12.14 -87.35
N SER A 2 -29.67 11.21 -86.53
CA SER A 2 -28.86 10.48 -85.55
C SER A 2 -29.00 11.02 -84.12
N ALA A 3 -29.88 10.38 -83.41
CA ALA A 3 -30.08 10.47 -82.03
C ALA A 3 -28.96 9.80 -81.25
N LEU A 4 -28.32 10.54 -80.35
CA LEU A 4 -27.39 9.98 -79.43
C LEU A 4 -28.07 9.85 -78.09
N ARG A 5 -28.44 8.62 -77.75
CA ARG A 5 -29.02 8.27 -76.47
C ARG A 5 -27.90 8.23 -75.46
N GLY A 6 -27.85 9.22 -74.59
CA GLY A 6 -26.99 9.21 -73.41
C GLY A 6 -27.48 8.23 -72.38
N LEU A 7 -26.65 7.24 -72.09
CA LEU A 7 -26.90 6.25 -71.03
C LEU A 7 -26.38 6.87 -69.70
N LEU A 8 -27.28 7.30 -68.87
CA LEU A 8 -27.02 7.74 -67.48
C LEU A 8 -26.72 6.50 -66.64
N ILE A 9 -25.46 6.26 -66.36
CA ILE A 9 -25.05 5.27 -65.39
C ILE A 9 -25.15 5.95 -64.03
N VAL A 10 -26.21 5.62 -63.27
CA VAL A 10 -26.30 6.00 -61.89
C VAL A 10 -25.41 5.05 -61.08
N ASN A 11 -24.24 5.55 -60.68
CA ASN A 11 -23.41 4.89 -59.69
C ASN A 11 -24.03 5.07 -58.34
N ALA A 12 -24.76 4.07 -57.87
CA ALA A 12 -25.16 3.97 -56.50
C ALA A 12 -23.92 3.59 -55.67
N LEU A 13 -23.30 4.59 -55.03
CA LEU A 13 -22.31 4.36 -54.00
C LEU A 13 -23.05 3.78 -52.79
N LEU A 14 -22.93 2.49 -52.59
CA LEU A 14 -23.24 1.82 -51.35
C LEU A 14 -22.16 2.25 -50.33
N LEU A 15 -22.45 3.26 -49.52
CA LEU A 15 -21.74 3.49 -48.28
C LEU A 15 -22.09 2.35 -47.33
N ALA A 16 -21.25 1.30 -47.33
CA ALA A 16 -21.24 0.36 -46.23
C ALA A 16 -20.80 1.12 -45.00
N ALA A 17 -21.77 1.58 -44.19
CA ALA A 17 -21.52 1.99 -42.83
C ALA A 17 -21.02 0.73 -42.12
N CYS A 18 -19.71 0.64 -41.90
CA CYS A 18 -19.14 -0.25 -40.88
C CYS A 18 -19.62 0.28 -39.53
N ASP A 19 -20.77 -0.23 -39.10
CA ASP A 19 -21.20 -0.13 -37.73
C ASP A 19 -20.24 -1.04 -36.93
N GLN A 20 -19.08 -0.50 -36.60
CA GLN A 20 -18.26 -1.09 -35.57
C GLN A 20 -19.02 -0.81 -34.26
N ALA A 21 -19.97 -1.69 -33.95
CA ALA A 21 -20.37 -1.91 -32.59
C ALA A 21 -19.12 -2.40 -31.85
N GLY A 22 -18.27 -1.44 -31.46
CA GLY A 22 -17.21 -1.68 -30.53
C GLY A 22 -17.88 -2.16 -29.27
N THR A 23 -17.90 -3.47 -29.06
CA THR A 23 -18.08 -4.05 -27.75
C THR A 23 -16.88 -3.56 -26.95
N SER A 24 -17.02 -2.36 -26.38
CA SER A 24 -16.15 -1.93 -25.30
C SER A 24 -16.48 -2.88 -24.15
N THR A 25 -15.73 -3.99 -24.10
CA THR A 25 -15.59 -4.73 -22.85
C THR A 25 -15.17 -3.68 -21.82
N PRO A 26 -15.98 -3.41 -20.79
CA PRO A 26 -15.55 -2.52 -19.74
C PRO A 26 -14.25 -3.11 -19.23
N LEU A 27 -13.16 -2.35 -19.41
CA LEU A 27 -11.90 -2.67 -18.75
C LEU A 27 -12.23 -2.70 -17.27
N THR A 28 -12.41 -3.91 -16.75
CA THR A 28 -12.54 -4.12 -15.31
C THR A 28 -11.22 -3.63 -14.76
N ARG A 29 -11.24 -2.43 -14.16
CA ARG A 29 -10.11 -1.91 -13.41
C ARG A 29 -9.70 -3.02 -12.46
N PRO A 30 -8.43 -3.48 -12.45
CA PRO A 30 -8.01 -4.44 -11.46
C PRO A 30 -8.40 -3.86 -10.12
N THR A 31 -9.31 -4.55 -9.44
CA THR A 31 -9.74 -4.17 -8.09
C THR A 31 -8.54 -4.43 -7.23
N THR A 32 -7.80 -3.38 -6.89
CA THR A 32 -6.76 -3.48 -5.86
C THR A 32 -7.48 -4.04 -4.62
N PRO A 33 -7.05 -5.17 -4.07
CA PRO A 33 -7.66 -5.70 -2.86
C PRO A 33 -7.71 -4.56 -1.82
N PRO A 34 -8.80 -4.44 -1.05
CA PRO A 34 -8.87 -3.41 -0.03
C PRO A 34 -7.69 -3.58 0.91
N ALA A 35 -6.93 -2.50 1.14
CA ALA A 35 -5.82 -2.52 2.07
C ALA A 35 -6.37 -2.85 3.46
N THR A 36 -5.79 -3.87 4.08
CA THR A 36 -6.07 -4.18 5.48
C THR A 36 -5.22 -3.27 6.34
N VAL A 37 -5.85 -2.54 7.26
CA VAL A 37 -5.15 -1.66 8.19
C VAL A 37 -5.26 -2.22 9.60
N SER A 38 -4.13 -2.45 10.22
CA SER A 38 -4.00 -2.80 11.64
C SER A 38 -3.42 -1.61 12.41
N SER A 39 -3.94 -1.36 13.61
CA SER A 39 -3.46 -0.28 14.47
C SER A 39 -2.98 -0.84 15.80
N PHE A 40 -1.82 -0.37 16.25
CA PHE A 40 -1.20 -0.74 17.51
C PHE A 40 -0.93 0.49 18.35
N ASN A 41 -1.34 0.46 19.59
CA ASN A 41 -1.17 1.55 20.54
C ASN A 41 -0.49 1.03 21.81
N GLY A 42 0.36 1.83 22.41
CA GLY A 42 1.04 1.46 23.63
C GLY A 42 1.73 2.65 24.28
N THR A 43 2.49 2.33 25.31
CA THR A 43 3.37 3.28 26.01
C THR A 43 4.78 2.74 25.94
N LEU A 44 5.63 3.35 25.13
CA LEU A 44 7.04 2.98 25.04
C LEU A 44 7.76 3.48 26.30
N GLN A 45 8.35 2.54 27.03
CA GLN A 45 9.18 2.86 28.20
C GLN A 45 10.59 3.23 27.74
N LEU A 46 11.32 3.91 28.63
CA LEU A 46 12.72 4.27 28.38
C LEU A 46 13.55 3.00 28.17
N MET A 47 14.40 3.02 27.14
CA MET A 47 15.29 1.91 26.76
C MET A 47 14.55 0.57 26.48
N ALA A 48 13.25 0.61 26.26
CA ALA A 48 12.41 -0.56 26.01
C ALA A 48 12.14 -0.77 24.52
N THR A 49 11.65 -1.98 24.21
CA THR A 49 11.18 -2.38 22.88
C THR A 49 9.80 -3.02 23.04
N ASP A 50 8.84 -2.50 22.30
CA ASP A 50 7.52 -3.11 22.15
C ASP A 50 7.46 -3.89 20.83
N THR A 51 6.80 -5.05 20.86
CA THR A 51 6.71 -5.96 19.71
C THR A 51 5.26 -6.35 19.48
N TYR A 52 4.82 -6.28 18.23
CA TYR A 52 3.50 -6.70 17.79
C TYR A 52 3.60 -7.65 16.61
N ALA A 53 2.76 -8.67 16.60
CA ALA A 53 2.63 -9.57 15.46
C ALA A 53 1.31 -9.30 14.74
N PHE A 54 1.32 -9.40 13.42
CA PHE A 54 0.14 -9.26 12.57
C PHE A 54 0.21 -10.25 11.41
N ASN A 55 -0.92 -10.46 10.72
CA ASN A 55 -0.99 -11.34 9.58
C ASN A 55 -1.20 -10.55 8.29
N VAL A 56 -0.48 -10.93 7.25
CA VAL A 56 -0.67 -10.46 5.88
C VAL A 56 -1.37 -11.57 5.11
N ALA A 57 -2.54 -11.27 4.55
CA ALA A 57 -3.39 -12.28 3.93
C ALA A 57 -2.86 -12.77 2.58
N GLN A 58 -2.14 -11.92 1.86
CA GLN A 58 -1.60 -12.19 0.53
C GLN A 58 -0.29 -11.43 0.31
N ASP A 59 0.49 -11.87 -0.66
CA ASP A 59 1.70 -11.17 -1.07
C ASP A 59 1.33 -9.79 -1.62
N GLY A 60 2.06 -8.76 -1.21
CA GLY A 60 1.77 -7.40 -1.63
C GLY A 60 2.64 -6.36 -0.97
N TYR A 61 2.15 -5.14 -0.93
CA TYR A 61 2.84 -4.06 -0.24
C TYR A 61 2.46 -4.04 1.24
N VAL A 62 3.46 -3.71 2.06
CA VAL A 62 3.29 -3.45 3.49
C VAL A 62 3.85 -2.08 3.79
N GLU A 63 3.06 -1.24 4.43
CA GLU A 63 3.44 0.09 4.86
C GLU A 63 3.30 0.17 6.37
N VAL A 64 4.36 0.61 7.06
CA VAL A 64 4.36 0.82 8.50
C VAL A 64 4.54 2.29 8.79
N THR A 65 3.62 2.86 9.55
CA THR A 65 3.60 4.26 9.91
C THR A 65 3.56 4.41 11.43
N LEU A 66 4.59 5.01 12.00
CA LEU A 66 4.53 5.56 13.36
C LEU A 66 3.77 6.88 13.28
N LEU A 67 2.46 6.81 13.46
CA LEU A 67 1.55 7.93 13.24
C LEU A 67 1.68 9.00 14.34
N GLY A 68 1.90 8.57 15.57
CA GLY A 68 2.01 9.46 16.72
C GLY A 68 3.00 8.94 17.77
N LEU A 69 3.68 9.86 18.41
CA LEU A 69 4.54 9.64 19.58
C LEU A 69 4.41 10.85 20.49
N ALA A 70 3.91 10.63 21.70
CA ALA A 70 3.74 11.69 22.70
C ALA A 70 5.08 11.99 23.39
N ALA A 71 5.99 12.60 22.65
CA ALA A 71 7.32 12.99 23.08
C ALA A 71 7.65 14.38 22.53
N PRO A 72 8.69 15.07 23.04
CA PRO A 72 9.11 16.33 22.47
C PRO A 72 9.38 16.24 20.97
N ALA A 73 9.09 17.33 20.24
CA ALA A 73 9.33 17.41 18.80
C ALA A 73 10.78 17.05 18.48
N GLY A 74 10.99 16.24 17.43
CA GLY A 74 12.31 15.79 17.03
C GLY A 74 12.80 14.51 17.72
N THR A 75 12.03 13.95 18.67
CA THR A 75 12.37 12.67 19.30
C THR A 75 12.33 11.55 18.25
N THR A 76 13.42 10.81 18.15
CA THR A 76 13.54 9.66 17.24
C THR A 76 13.51 8.34 18.01
N VAL A 77 12.93 7.34 17.40
CA VAL A 77 12.86 5.95 17.88
C VAL A 77 13.20 4.99 16.74
N ALA A 78 13.56 3.77 17.06
CA ALA A 78 13.77 2.74 16.04
C ALA A 78 12.46 2.02 15.77
N LEU A 79 12.05 1.98 14.50
CA LEU A 79 10.92 1.22 13.98
C LEU A 79 11.45 0.11 13.09
N ALA A 80 10.99 -1.12 13.29
CA ALA A 80 11.43 -2.24 12.46
C ALA A 80 10.27 -3.16 12.11
N ILE A 81 10.41 -3.86 10.99
CA ILE A 81 9.54 -4.94 10.54
C ILE A 81 10.37 -6.20 10.31
N GLY A 82 9.79 -7.34 10.58
CA GLY A 82 10.46 -8.62 10.42
C GLY A 82 9.52 -9.82 10.56
N THR A 83 10.12 -10.95 10.85
CA THR A 83 9.39 -12.22 11.05
C THR A 83 9.46 -12.63 12.52
N PRO A 84 8.34 -13.06 13.12
CA PRO A 84 8.34 -13.52 14.49
C PRO A 84 9.08 -14.87 14.58
N SER A 85 9.93 -14.99 15.60
CA SER A 85 10.58 -16.25 15.95
C SER A 85 9.63 -17.13 16.76
N LEU A 86 9.98 -18.40 16.90
CA LEU A 86 9.23 -19.35 17.75
C LEU A 86 9.23 -18.96 19.24
N THR A 87 10.21 -18.15 19.66
CA THR A 87 10.34 -17.66 21.04
C THR A 87 9.59 -16.34 21.29
N GLY A 88 8.88 -15.81 20.27
CA GLY A 88 8.11 -14.58 20.38
C GLY A 88 8.91 -13.29 20.15
N THR A 89 10.19 -13.39 19.83
CA THR A 89 11.00 -12.23 19.40
C THR A 89 10.77 -11.93 17.93
N CYS A 90 11.00 -10.68 17.52
CA CYS A 90 10.89 -10.26 16.14
C CYS A 90 12.28 -10.19 15.52
N ALA A 91 12.53 -11.04 14.52
CA ALA A 91 13.76 -10.96 13.72
C ALA A 91 13.59 -9.87 12.67
N ALA A 92 14.14 -8.69 12.92
CA ALA A 92 14.02 -7.53 12.04
C ALA A 92 14.72 -7.77 10.70
N ASN A 93 13.98 -7.59 9.61
CA ASN A 93 14.52 -7.64 8.25
C ASN A 93 14.83 -6.23 7.72
N HIS A 94 14.08 -5.24 8.22
CA HIS A 94 14.29 -3.84 7.88
C HIS A 94 13.99 -2.96 9.10
N SER A 95 14.84 -1.96 9.32
CA SER A 95 14.67 -1.00 10.41
C SER A 95 15.07 0.40 10.00
N VAL A 96 14.40 1.39 10.60
CA VAL A 96 14.69 2.81 10.43
C VAL A 96 14.67 3.51 11.78
N THR A 97 15.53 4.52 11.94
CA THR A 97 15.40 5.48 13.04
C THR A 97 14.59 6.66 12.53
N THR A 98 13.47 6.95 13.17
CA THR A 98 12.48 7.87 12.64
C THR A 98 11.77 8.67 13.74
N GLN A 99 11.13 9.73 13.32
CA GLN A 99 10.15 10.48 14.11
C GLN A 99 8.75 10.05 13.72
N ALA A 100 7.78 10.30 14.60
CA ALA A 100 6.37 10.12 14.26
C ALA A 100 5.93 11.10 13.17
N GLY A 101 5.07 10.64 12.28
CA GLY A 101 4.49 11.45 11.21
C GLY A 101 3.46 10.69 10.38
N PRO A 102 2.71 11.41 9.53
CA PRO A 102 1.62 10.81 8.75
C PRO A 102 2.07 10.00 7.53
N THR A 103 3.35 10.10 7.16
CA THR A 103 3.91 9.38 6.01
C THR A 103 4.53 8.08 6.49
N ALA A 104 4.29 6.99 5.78
CA ALA A 104 4.89 5.69 6.08
C ALA A 104 6.42 5.79 6.11
N GLN A 105 7.02 5.29 7.18
CA GLN A 105 8.47 5.29 7.36
C GLN A 105 9.11 4.00 6.84
N ILE A 106 8.34 2.91 6.79
CA ILE A 106 8.76 1.65 6.16
C ILE A 106 7.75 1.29 5.09
N ILE A 107 8.23 1.09 3.87
CA ILE A 107 7.44 0.62 2.73
C ILE A 107 8.23 -0.52 2.10
N GLY A 108 7.57 -1.64 1.88
CA GLY A 108 8.19 -2.81 1.27
C GLY A 108 7.19 -3.80 0.72
N THR A 109 7.71 -4.81 0.03
CA THR A 109 6.92 -5.97 -0.37
C THR A 109 6.96 -7.01 0.73
N GLY A 110 5.78 -7.47 1.14
CA GLY A 110 5.60 -8.54 2.12
C GLY A 110 5.07 -9.81 1.47
N LEU A 111 5.51 -10.95 1.96
CA LEU A 111 4.89 -12.22 1.66
C LEU A 111 3.69 -12.46 2.58
N ALA A 112 2.69 -13.18 2.09
CA ALA A 112 1.60 -13.66 2.93
C ALA A 112 2.16 -14.43 4.13
N GLY A 113 1.56 -14.23 5.29
CA GLY A 113 1.97 -14.89 6.51
C GLY A 113 2.05 -13.97 7.71
N ARG A 114 2.70 -14.45 8.75
CA ARG A 114 2.84 -13.73 10.00
C ARG A 114 4.11 -12.87 9.99
N LEU A 115 3.92 -11.58 10.20
CA LEU A 115 4.98 -10.59 10.35
C LEU A 115 4.96 -10.00 11.75
N CYS A 116 6.00 -9.27 12.11
CA CYS A 116 6.07 -8.51 13.35
C CYS A 116 6.66 -7.14 13.10
N ILE A 117 6.27 -6.20 13.98
CA ILE A 117 6.89 -4.88 14.08
C ILE A 117 7.46 -4.70 15.47
N THR A 118 8.51 -3.91 15.57
CA THR A 118 9.07 -3.45 16.84
C THR A 118 9.21 -1.95 16.85
N LEU A 119 8.95 -1.37 18.00
CA LEU A 119 9.24 0.02 18.32
C LEU A 119 10.19 0.05 19.51
N SER A 120 11.34 0.70 19.35
CA SER A 120 12.38 0.72 20.39
C SER A 120 12.81 2.15 20.70
N ASP A 121 12.97 2.44 21.97
CA ASP A 121 13.71 3.64 22.39
C ASP A 121 15.21 3.41 22.21
N VAL A 122 15.84 4.27 21.44
CA VAL A 122 17.28 4.28 21.19
C VAL A 122 18.05 5.20 22.14
N GLY A 123 17.44 5.54 23.29
CA GLY A 123 18.02 6.42 24.29
C GLY A 123 17.64 7.90 24.12
N ASN A 124 16.63 8.19 23.32
CA ASN A 124 16.19 9.54 23.03
C ASN A 124 14.93 9.95 23.82
N LEU A 125 14.23 9.00 24.44
CA LEU A 125 13.11 9.30 25.33
C LEU A 125 13.62 9.81 26.66
N THR A 126 12.97 10.84 27.19
CA THR A 126 13.20 11.39 28.52
C THR A 126 12.11 10.99 29.52
N ALA A 127 10.99 10.48 29.02
CA ALA A 127 9.86 9.96 29.78
C ALA A 127 9.13 8.91 28.93
N PRO A 128 8.34 8.00 29.54
CA PRO A 128 7.47 7.08 28.81
C PRO A 128 6.56 7.84 27.85
N ALA A 129 6.41 7.35 26.62
CA ALA A 129 5.69 8.02 25.55
C ALA A 129 4.58 7.15 24.98
N LEU A 130 3.36 7.66 24.93
CA LEU A 130 2.25 7.04 24.20
C LEU A 130 2.56 7.09 22.72
N TYR A 131 2.23 6.01 22.02
CA TYR A 131 2.42 5.93 20.55
C TYR A 131 1.26 5.24 19.85
N THR A 132 1.17 5.50 18.55
CA THR A 132 0.27 4.83 17.63
C THR A 132 1.06 4.42 16.39
N ILE A 133 0.99 3.13 16.05
CA ILE A 133 1.54 2.58 14.80
C ILE A 133 0.39 2.05 13.97
N THR A 134 0.41 2.31 12.68
CA THR A 134 -0.50 1.69 11.70
C THR A 134 0.30 0.86 10.71
N VAL A 135 -0.26 -0.29 10.36
CA VAL A 135 0.28 -1.17 9.31
C VAL A 135 -0.80 -1.37 8.27
N ALA A 136 -0.54 -0.95 7.05
CA ALA A 136 -1.39 -1.20 5.90
C ALA A 136 -0.77 -2.29 5.04
N SER A 137 -1.57 -3.25 4.60
CA SER A 137 -1.15 -4.31 3.67
C SER A 137 -2.17 -4.48 2.56
N SER A 138 -1.70 -4.66 1.32
CA SER A 138 -2.53 -4.79 0.12
C SER A 138 -2.06 -5.93 -0.75
#